data_842e0faf6796951482dfaebf4c68ad6b
#
_entry.id   842e0faf6796951482dfaebf4c68ad6b
#
_cell.length_a   1.000
_cell.length_b   1.000
_cell.length_c   1.000
_cell.angle_alpha   90.00
_cell.angle_beta   90.00
_cell.angle_gamma   90.00
#
_symmetry.space_group_name_H-M   'P 1'
#
loop_
_entity.id
_entity.type
_entity.pdbx_description
1 polymer ?
#
loop_
_entity_poly.entity_id
_entity_poly.type
_entity_poly.pdbx_seq_one_letter_code
_entity_poly.pdbx_strand_id
1 'polypeptide(L)'
;MNKTKMQALYLESYDVKALTPVMLDIPTAGPGEVLVKIHASGVNPIDYKIRSGRAPYAMPELPAVLGTDMAGEVVSVGDGVHGFKPGDAVYGLTGGVHGLQGSLAEYAAVDARLIARQPANFDMRQSAALPLVFLTAWEGLVDYAGVKSGDKVLVQGGAGGVGHMAIQLAKAFGAEVYATCSARDMSLVESLGATAIDYRSATTQEIMEKYTSGQGFDVIYDTVGGPVLQASLSAVRYYGHIASCAAFSDINLADSSLRCVTVSGVFVLLPMLKDVNRSHHGEILQKLTELAEAGQIKPVLDPRRFTLNTALDAHDAVENGADIKVVIDII
;
A
#
# COMPACT_ATOMS: atom_id res chain seq x y z
N MET A 1 25.31 -24.65 14.66
CA MET A 1 25.03 -23.64 15.69
C MET A 1 23.84 -22.83 15.21
N ASN A 2 22.79 -22.72 16.00
CA ASN A 2 21.65 -21.89 15.62
C ASN A 2 22.12 -20.42 15.59
N LYS A 3 21.78 -19.68 14.53
CA LYS A 3 22.05 -18.24 14.42
C LYS A 3 21.28 -17.51 15.53
N THR A 4 21.96 -16.76 16.38
CA THR A 4 21.36 -16.01 17.50
C THR A 4 21.28 -14.51 17.24
N LYS A 5 22.00 -14.03 16.21
CA LYS A 5 22.06 -12.63 15.81
C LYS A 5 21.58 -12.47 14.39
N MET A 6 21.02 -11.32 14.07
CA MET A 6 20.54 -10.94 12.75
C MET A 6 21.11 -9.59 12.33
N GLN A 7 21.25 -9.38 11.02
CA GLN A 7 21.50 -8.06 10.46
C GLN A 7 20.19 -7.27 10.41
N ALA A 8 20.29 -5.98 10.72
CA ALA A 8 19.21 -5.03 10.61
C ALA A 8 19.75 -3.62 10.29
N LEU A 9 18.85 -2.72 9.93
CA LEU A 9 19.17 -1.30 9.76
C LEU A 9 18.41 -0.48 10.79
N TYR A 10 19.15 0.35 11.56
CA TYR A 10 18.57 1.32 12.47
C TYR A 10 18.44 2.71 11.83
N LEU A 11 17.32 3.34 12.07
CA LEU A 11 17.23 4.79 12.10
C LEU A 11 17.56 5.23 13.52
N GLU A 12 18.68 5.94 13.69
CA GLU A 12 19.15 6.38 15.02
C GLU A 12 18.67 7.80 15.36
N SER A 13 18.45 8.64 14.35
CA SER A 13 18.01 10.01 14.50
C SER A 13 17.27 10.49 13.26
N TYR A 14 16.26 11.33 13.42
CA TYR A 14 15.54 12.00 12.32
C TYR A 14 16.35 13.11 11.66
N ASP A 15 17.40 13.59 12.34
CA ASP A 15 18.30 14.65 11.81
C ASP A 15 19.34 14.09 10.84
N VAL A 16 19.63 12.78 10.92
CA VAL A 16 20.63 12.12 10.08
C VAL A 16 19.89 11.23 9.09
N LYS A 17 19.94 11.57 7.80
CA LYS A 17 19.34 10.80 6.70
C LYS A 17 20.16 9.54 6.39
N ALA A 18 20.38 8.69 7.39
CA ALA A 18 21.17 7.46 7.24
C ALA A 18 20.44 6.29 7.91
N LEU A 19 20.68 5.11 7.38
CA LEU A 19 20.28 3.85 7.97
C LEU A 19 21.57 3.12 8.39
N THR A 20 21.73 2.86 9.68
CA THR A 20 22.97 2.30 10.25
C THR A 20 22.87 0.78 10.34
N PRO A 21 23.79 0.01 9.73
CA PRO A 21 23.85 -1.44 9.89
C PRO A 21 24.15 -1.83 11.33
N VAL A 22 23.36 -2.75 11.89
CA VAL A 22 23.48 -3.24 13.25
C VAL A 22 23.30 -4.76 13.33
N MET A 23 23.86 -5.35 14.39
CA MET A 23 23.63 -6.76 14.74
C MET A 23 22.72 -6.85 15.98
N LEU A 24 21.52 -7.32 15.79
CA LEU A 24 20.52 -7.49 16.85
C LEU A 24 20.38 -8.96 17.25
N ASP A 25 19.84 -9.22 18.43
CA ASP A 25 19.36 -10.56 18.78
C ASP A 25 18.14 -10.90 17.92
N ILE A 26 18.05 -12.14 17.44
CA ILE A 26 16.85 -12.62 16.76
C ILE A 26 15.71 -12.63 17.78
N PRO A 27 14.57 -11.95 17.52
CA PRO A 27 13.46 -11.94 18.45
C PRO A 27 12.81 -13.33 18.58
N THR A 28 12.03 -13.51 19.63
CA THR A 28 11.14 -14.66 19.79
C THR A 28 9.69 -14.22 19.59
N ALA A 29 8.88 -15.07 18.94
CA ALA A 29 7.46 -14.81 18.82
C ALA A 29 6.77 -14.83 20.19
N GLY A 30 6.15 -13.73 20.58
CA GLY A 30 5.28 -13.63 21.74
C GLY A 30 3.89 -14.21 21.49
N PRO A 31 2.98 -14.19 22.49
CA PRO A 31 1.58 -14.59 22.29
C PRO A 31 0.92 -13.78 21.16
N GLY A 32 0.28 -14.46 20.22
CA GLY A 32 -0.37 -13.85 19.05
C GLY A 32 0.58 -13.45 17.92
N GLU A 33 1.89 -13.68 18.06
CA GLU A 33 2.90 -13.33 17.05
C GLU A 33 3.47 -14.55 16.33
N VAL A 34 4.04 -14.32 15.18
CA VAL A 34 4.89 -15.26 14.45
C VAL A 34 6.27 -14.66 14.24
N LEU A 35 7.32 -15.49 14.38
CA LEU A 35 8.65 -15.12 13.95
C LEU A 35 8.80 -15.39 12.46
N VAL A 36 9.04 -14.35 11.69
CA VAL A 36 9.24 -14.43 10.23
C VAL A 36 10.71 -14.18 9.90
N LYS A 37 11.28 -15.05 9.07
CA LYS A 37 12.53 -14.80 8.36
C LYS A 37 12.20 -13.99 7.11
N ILE A 38 12.60 -12.73 7.07
CA ILE A 38 12.21 -11.79 6.01
C ILE A 38 13.11 -12.00 4.78
N HIS A 39 12.50 -12.16 3.63
CA HIS A 39 13.18 -12.29 2.34
C HIS A 39 13.15 -11.00 1.55
N ALA A 40 12.06 -10.24 1.64
CA ALA A 40 11.90 -9.00 0.91
C ALA A 40 11.08 -7.97 1.71
N SER A 41 11.39 -6.69 1.51
CA SER A 41 10.70 -5.54 2.09
C SER A 41 10.23 -4.60 0.98
N GLY A 42 8.92 -4.32 0.91
CA GLY A 42 8.36 -3.34 0.00
C GLY A 42 8.58 -1.92 0.51
N VAL A 43 8.93 -0.99 -0.38
CA VAL A 43 9.13 0.42 -0.03
C VAL A 43 7.90 1.24 -0.39
N ASN A 44 7.46 2.06 0.55
CA ASN A 44 6.29 2.93 0.43
C ASN A 44 6.66 4.39 0.74
N PRO A 45 5.88 5.36 0.26
CA PRO A 45 6.11 6.77 0.61
C PRO A 45 6.15 7.05 2.10
N ILE A 46 5.46 6.27 2.93
CA ILE A 46 5.48 6.43 4.38
C ILE A 46 6.86 6.12 4.97
N ASP A 47 7.62 5.15 4.41
CA ASP A 47 8.92 4.73 4.93
C ASP A 47 9.94 5.87 4.88
N TYR A 48 10.06 6.56 3.73
CA TYR A 48 10.96 7.70 3.63
C TYR A 48 10.45 8.94 4.39
N LYS A 49 9.11 9.11 4.52
CA LYS A 49 8.55 10.19 5.35
C LYS A 49 8.83 9.98 6.83
N ILE A 50 8.74 8.74 7.33
CA ILE A 50 9.16 8.41 8.71
C ILE A 50 10.66 8.67 8.85
N ARG A 51 11.50 8.12 7.96
CA ARG A 51 12.95 8.33 7.97
C ARG A 51 13.33 9.81 8.06
N SER A 52 12.61 10.67 7.39
CA SER A 52 12.86 12.12 7.34
C SER A 52 12.09 12.95 8.37
N GLY A 53 11.41 12.33 9.35
CA GLY A 53 10.65 13.03 10.39
C GLY A 53 9.38 13.72 9.89
N ARG A 54 8.93 13.44 8.67
CA ARG A 54 7.77 14.09 8.04
C ARG A 54 6.44 13.36 8.25
N ALA A 55 6.41 12.32 9.09
CA ALA A 55 5.20 11.55 9.40
C ALA A 55 4.98 11.47 10.92
N PRO A 56 4.71 12.60 11.61
CA PRO A 56 4.65 12.65 13.08
C PRO A 56 3.59 11.69 13.67
N TYR A 57 2.58 11.31 12.90
CA TYR A 57 1.53 10.39 13.29
C TYR A 57 1.94 8.91 13.28
N ALA A 58 3.10 8.57 12.71
CA ALA A 58 3.56 7.19 12.54
C ALA A 58 4.99 6.94 13.02
N MET A 59 5.66 7.96 13.57
CA MET A 59 7.07 7.88 13.95
C MET A 59 7.28 6.87 15.10
N PRO A 60 8.24 5.93 14.95
CA PRO A 60 8.67 5.06 16.04
C PRO A 60 9.56 5.80 17.05
N GLU A 61 9.68 5.25 18.26
CA GLU A 61 10.75 5.63 19.17
C GLU A 61 12.11 5.15 18.64
N LEU A 62 13.12 6.02 18.69
CA LEU A 62 14.44 5.71 18.15
C LEU A 62 15.37 5.15 19.23
N PRO A 63 16.32 4.26 18.86
CA PRO A 63 16.58 3.75 17.52
C PRO A 63 15.52 2.74 17.06
N ALA A 64 15.19 2.71 15.76
CA ALA A 64 14.14 1.84 15.23
C ALA A 64 14.54 1.17 13.91
N VAL A 65 14.03 -0.04 13.69
CA VAL A 65 14.06 -0.71 12.39
C VAL A 65 12.84 -0.26 11.59
N LEU A 66 13.05 0.31 10.41
CA LEU A 66 12.00 0.77 9.51
C LEU A 66 11.55 -0.33 8.53
N GLY A 67 10.62 0.03 7.63
CA GLY A 67 10.04 -0.84 6.62
C GLY A 67 8.66 -1.35 7.03
N THR A 68 7.65 -1.03 6.23
CA THR A 68 6.24 -1.33 6.57
C THR A 68 5.76 -2.65 5.99
N ASP A 69 6.10 -2.93 4.74
CA ASP A 69 5.72 -4.15 4.03
C ASP A 69 6.80 -5.23 4.13
N MET A 70 6.41 -6.48 4.31
CA MET A 70 7.33 -7.61 4.26
C MET A 70 6.75 -8.83 3.52
N ALA A 71 7.65 -9.69 3.05
CA ALA A 71 7.37 -11.09 2.71
C ALA A 71 8.51 -11.98 3.22
N GLY A 72 8.17 -13.17 3.70
CA GLY A 72 9.14 -14.08 4.29
C GLY A 72 8.54 -15.42 4.66
N GLU A 73 9.31 -16.20 5.40
CA GLU A 73 8.94 -17.55 5.85
C GLU A 73 8.76 -17.59 7.37
N VAL A 74 7.71 -18.20 7.84
CA VAL A 74 7.45 -18.43 9.28
C VAL A 74 8.50 -19.39 9.83
N VAL A 75 9.21 -18.97 10.87
CA VAL A 75 10.21 -19.78 11.59
C VAL A 75 9.62 -20.46 12.83
N SER A 76 8.82 -19.71 13.58
CA SER A 76 8.12 -20.20 14.76
C SER A 76 6.82 -19.41 14.97
N VAL A 77 5.94 -19.99 15.76
CA VAL A 77 4.65 -19.37 16.13
C VAL A 77 4.56 -19.24 17.65
N GLY A 78 4.01 -18.12 18.11
CA GLY A 78 3.75 -17.88 19.53
C GLY A 78 2.42 -18.50 19.98
N ASP A 79 2.19 -18.45 21.29
CA ASP A 79 0.97 -18.99 21.89
C ASP A 79 -0.28 -18.30 21.33
N GLY A 80 -1.34 -19.08 21.12
CA GLY A 80 -2.62 -18.59 20.63
C GLY A 80 -2.68 -18.29 19.13
N VAL A 81 -1.59 -18.48 18.38
CA VAL A 81 -1.60 -18.34 16.93
C VAL A 81 -2.18 -19.59 16.28
N HIS A 82 -3.20 -19.40 15.44
CA HIS A 82 -3.82 -20.44 14.64
C HIS A 82 -3.72 -20.09 13.16
N GLY A 83 -3.59 -21.09 12.29
CA GLY A 83 -3.59 -20.90 10.84
C GLY A 83 -2.19 -20.73 10.20
N PHE A 84 -1.13 -20.56 10.99
CA PHE A 84 0.26 -20.52 10.52
C PHE A 84 1.11 -21.60 11.18
N LYS A 85 2.15 -22.04 10.48
CA LYS A 85 3.15 -23.01 10.96
C LYS A 85 4.52 -22.70 10.36
N PRO A 86 5.61 -23.20 10.97
CA PRO A 86 6.95 -23.09 10.40
C PRO A 86 7.00 -23.60 8.94
N GLY A 87 7.65 -22.85 8.06
CA GLY A 87 7.76 -23.11 6.64
C GLY A 87 6.65 -22.45 5.79
N ASP A 88 5.62 -21.87 6.39
CA ASP A 88 4.62 -21.13 5.61
C ASP A 88 5.23 -19.82 5.06
N ALA A 89 5.07 -19.60 3.74
CA ALA A 89 5.40 -18.33 3.10
C ALA A 89 4.28 -17.32 3.38
N VAL A 90 4.66 -16.15 3.91
CA VAL A 90 3.71 -15.12 4.38
C VAL A 90 4.12 -13.73 3.93
N TYR A 91 3.16 -12.82 3.91
CA TYR A 91 3.38 -11.40 3.59
C TYR A 91 2.40 -10.52 4.35
N GLY A 92 2.75 -9.25 4.54
CA GLY A 92 1.87 -8.32 5.26
C GLY A 92 2.42 -6.92 5.42
N LEU A 93 1.56 -6.03 5.90
CA LEU A 93 1.87 -4.69 6.38
C LEU A 93 2.02 -4.79 7.90
N THR A 94 3.26 -4.84 8.41
CA THR A 94 3.51 -5.41 9.75
C THR A 94 4.19 -4.51 10.76
N GLY A 95 4.92 -3.48 10.33
CA GLY A 95 5.71 -2.70 11.29
C GLY A 95 6.35 -1.44 10.73
N GLY A 96 7.49 -1.04 11.30
CA GLY A 96 8.19 0.20 10.95
C GLY A 96 7.52 1.47 11.48
N VAL A 97 6.50 1.32 12.32
CA VAL A 97 5.70 2.40 12.89
C VAL A 97 5.50 2.20 14.39
N HIS A 98 5.46 3.27 15.17
CA HIS A 98 5.34 3.21 16.63
C HIS A 98 6.30 2.19 17.25
N GLY A 99 5.85 1.30 18.14
CA GLY A 99 6.63 0.24 18.78
C GLY A 99 6.76 -1.05 17.97
N LEU A 100 6.24 -1.11 16.72
CA LEU A 100 6.29 -2.30 15.89
C LEU A 100 7.59 -2.33 15.07
N GLN A 101 8.38 -3.40 15.20
CA GLN A 101 9.60 -3.59 14.43
C GLN A 101 9.29 -3.64 12.94
N GLY A 102 10.07 -2.91 12.14
CA GLY A 102 9.96 -2.92 10.69
C GLY A 102 10.70 -4.07 10.00
N SER A 103 10.60 -4.09 8.68
CA SER A 103 11.06 -5.17 7.80
C SER A 103 12.50 -5.02 7.29
N LEU A 104 13.21 -3.93 7.62
CA LEU A 104 14.64 -3.77 7.27
C LEU A 104 15.54 -4.54 8.24
N ALA A 105 15.24 -5.83 8.43
CA ALA A 105 15.97 -6.79 9.26
C ALA A 105 15.76 -8.21 8.72
N GLU A 106 16.67 -9.14 9.02
CA GLU A 106 16.56 -10.53 8.58
C GLU A 106 15.40 -11.29 9.25
N TYR A 107 14.95 -10.86 10.43
CA TYR A 107 13.85 -11.46 11.18
C TYR A 107 13.00 -10.39 11.87
N ALA A 108 11.72 -10.66 12.00
CA ALA A 108 10.81 -9.89 12.86
C ALA A 108 9.79 -10.81 13.54
N ALA A 109 9.42 -10.50 14.79
CA ALA A 109 8.23 -11.03 15.42
C ALA A 109 7.07 -10.11 15.03
N VAL A 110 6.06 -10.66 14.35
CA VAL A 110 4.94 -9.88 13.79
C VAL A 110 3.60 -10.41 14.27
N ASP A 111 2.66 -9.51 14.45
CA ASP A 111 1.29 -9.86 14.81
C ASP A 111 0.65 -10.72 13.71
N ALA A 112 0.22 -11.93 14.05
CA ALA A 112 -0.36 -12.89 13.12
C ALA A 112 -1.64 -12.38 12.43
N ARG A 113 -2.30 -11.38 13.01
CA ARG A 113 -3.50 -10.75 12.43
C ARG A 113 -3.20 -9.83 11.24
N LEU A 114 -1.94 -9.41 11.06
CA LEU A 114 -1.51 -8.47 10.02
C LEU A 114 -0.94 -9.16 8.78
N ILE A 115 -0.93 -10.49 8.74
CA ILE A 115 -0.32 -11.27 7.66
C ILE A 115 -1.31 -12.25 7.03
N ALA A 116 -0.99 -12.66 5.80
CA ALA A 116 -1.63 -13.77 5.09
C ALA A 116 -0.59 -14.67 4.43
N ARG A 117 -1.03 -15.85 3.96
CA ARG A 117 -0.18 -16.71 3.14
C ARG A 117 0.06 -16.09 1.78
N GLN A 118 1.30 -16.14 1.34
CA GLN A 118 1.72 -15.65 0.04
C GLN A 118 0.96 -16.36 -1.10
N PRO A 119 0.57 -15.64 -2.17
CA PRO A 119 0.08 -16.27 -3.40
C PRO A 119 1.08 -17.27 -3.97
N ALA A 120 0.62 -18.47 -4.32
CA ALA A 120 1.50 -19.54 -4.81
C ALA A 120 2.21 -19.22 -6.15
N ASN A 121 1.66 -18.27 -6.91
CA ASN A 121 2.20 -17.81 -8.20
C ASN A 121 3.09 -16.56 -8.09
N PHE A 122 3.38 -16.07 -6.89
CA PHE A 122 4.26 -14.92 -6.66
C PHE A 122 5.56 -15.32 -5.94
N ASP A 123 6.65 -14.66 -6.27
CA ASP A 123 7.86 -14.68 -5.47
C ASP A 123 7.78 -13.74 -4.26
N MET A 124 8.79 -13.77 -3.38
CA MET A 124 8.86 -12.95 -2.18
C MET A 124 8.88 -11.44 -2.49
N ARG A 125 9.52 -11.03 -3.58
CA ARG A 125 9.55 -9.62 -4.01
C ARG A 125 8.19 -9.14 -4.47
N GLN A 126 7.51 -9.95 -5.28
CA GLN A 126 6.16 -9.68 -5.75
C GLN A 126 5.19 -9.54 -4.59
N SER A 127 5.31 -10.42 -3.61
CA SER A 127 4.45 -10.43 -2.41
C SER A 127 4.74 -9.24 -1.50
N ALA A 128 6.02 -8.92 -1.23
CA ALA A 128 6.39 -7.76 -0.42
C ALA A 128 5.98 -6.41 -1.02
N ALA A 129 5.78 -6.34 -2.34
CA ALA A 129 5.40 -5.11 -3.02
C ALA A 129 3.96 -4.66 -2.75
N LEU A 130 3.09 -5.56 -2.30
CA LEU A 130 1.64 -5.37 -2.41
C LEU A 130 0.90 -4.96 -1.13
N PRO A 131 1.31 -5.31 0.10
CA PRO A 131 0.43 -5.20 1.25
C PRO A 131 -0.14 -3.80 1.44
N LEU A 132 0.67 -2.77 1.67
CA LEU A 132 0.18 -1.41 1.91
C LEU A 132 -0.70 -0.90 0.76
N VAL A 133 -0.25 -1.07 -0.48
CA VAL A 133 -0.96 -0.48 -1.64
C VAL A 133 -2.28 -1.20 -1.93
N PHE A 134 -2.35 -2.51 -1.69
CA PHE A 134 -3.59 -3.26 -1.87
C PHE A 134 -4.59 -3.00 -0.74
N LEU A 135 -4.14 -3.03 0.52
CA LEU A 135 -4.95 -2.67 1.68
C LEU A 135 -5.56 -1.28 1.50
N THR A 136 -4.76 -0.29 1.06
CA THR A 136 -5.21 1.07 0.80
C THR A 136 -6.27 1.11 -0.30
N ALA A 137 -6.06 0.39 -1.42
CA ALA A 137 -7.04 0.33 -2.50
C ALA A 137 -8.33 -0.38 -2.07
N TRP A 138 -8.22 -1.46 -1.31
CA TRP A 138 -9.36 -2.24 -0.81
C TRP A 138 -10.24 -1.42 0.13
N GLU A 139 -9.68 -0.83 1.19
CA GLU A 139 -10.45 -0.02 2.13
C GLU A 139 -11.25 1.08 1.41
N GLY A 140 -10.62 1.78 0.45
CA GLY A 140 -11.31 2.86 -0.25
C GLY A 140 -12.36 2.39 -1.25
N LEU A 141 -12.06 1.37 -2.07
CA LEU A 141 -12.98 0.91 -3.12
C LEU A 141 -14.04 -0.07 -2.62
N VAL A 142 -13.65 -0.99 -1.73
CA VAL A 142 -14.54 -2.08 -1.32
C VAL A 142 -15.25 -1.71 -0.02
N ASP A 143 -14.49 -1.41 1.04
CA ASP A 143 -15.06 -1.21 2.37
C ASP A 143 -15.86 0.11 2.45
N TYR A 144 -15.35 1.20 1.84
CA TYR A 144 -16.02 2.49 1.93
C TYR A 144 -16.93 2.78 0.73
N ALA A 145 -16.42 2.64 -0.49
CA ALA A 145 -17.21 2.99 -1.68
C ALA A 145 -18.18 1.89 -2.14
N GLY A 146 -17.93 0.63 -1.76
CA GLY A 146 -18.78 -0.49 -2.15
C GLY A 146 -18.82 -0.69 -3.66
N VAL A 147 -17.67 -0.60 -4.34
CA VAL A 147 -17.55 -0.76 -5.78
C VAL A 147 -18.18 -2.06 -6.27
N LYS A 148 -18.91 -1.99 -7.38
CA LYS A 148 -19.64 -3.13 -7.93
C LYS A 148 -19.59 -3.15 -9.47
N SER A 149 -20.01 -4.27 -10.01
CA SER A 149 -20.09 -4.46 -11.47
C SER A 149 -20.98 -3.40 -12.15
N GLY A 150 -20.42 -2.82 -13.21
CA GLY A 150 -21.07 -1.76 -14.00
C GLY A 150 -20.84 -0.34 -13.50
N ASP A 151 -20.24 -0.16 -12.31
CA ASP A 151 -19.85 1.19 -11.85
C ASP A 151 -18.78 1.79 -12.77
N LYS A 152 -18.89 3.09 -13.06
CA LYS A 152 -17.83 3.88 -13.67
C LYS A 152 -16.91 4.42 -12.59
N VAL A 153 -15.68 3.93 -12.58
CA VAL A 153 -14.66 4.30 -11.57
C VAL A 153 -13.60 5.15 -12.21
N LEU A 154 -13.31 6.33 -11.64
CA LEU A 154 -12.16 7.15 -12.00
C LEU A 154 -11.07 7.00 -10.94
N VAL A 155 -9.88 6.52 -11.34
CA VAL A 155 -8.69 6.47 -10.47
C VAL A 155 -7.79 7.64 -10.81
N GLN A 156 -7.63 8.56 -9.88
CA GLN A 156 -6.67 9.66 -10.01
C GLN A 156 -5.27 9.17 -9.63
N GLY A 157 -4.29 9.31 -10.55
CA GLY A 157 -2.93 8.82 -10.35
C GLY A 157 -2.77 7.31 -10.58
N GLY A 158 -3.34 6.78 -11.67
CA GLY A 158 -3.43 5.34 -11.96
C GLY A 158 -2.10 4.60 -12.10
N ALA A 159 -1.00 5.27 -12.46
CA ALA A 159 0.32 4.65 -12.60
C ALA A 159 1.08 4.52 -11.26
N GLY A 160 0.62 5.16 -10.20
CA GLY A 160 1.27 5.11 -8.89
C GLY A 160 1.05 3.79 -8.14
N GLY A 161 1.75 3.63 -7.00
CA GLY A 161 1.71 2.42 -6.18
C GLY A 161 0.29 1.98 -5.77
N VAL A 162 -0.54 2.89 -5.25
CA VAL A 162 -1.95 2.58 -4.92
C VAL A 162 -2.81 2.54 -6.18
N GLY A 163 -2.59 3.48 -7.12
CA GLY A 163 -3.41 3.61 -8.32
C GLY A 163 -3.44 2.36 -9.19
N HIS A 164 -2.28 1.70 -9.41
CA HIS A 164 -2.23 0.47 -10.21
C HIS A 164 -2.96 -0.71 -9.54
N MET A 165 -3.03 -0.75 -8.22
CA MET A 165 -3.85 -1.72 -7.49
C MET A 165 -5.32 -1.36 -7.55
N ALA A 166 -5.67 -0.09 -7.39
CA ALA A 166 -7.06 0.39 -7.47
C ALA A 166 -7.69 0.08 -8.84
N ILE A 167 -6.95 0.26 -9.93
CA ILE A 167 -7.39 -0.12 -11.28
C ILE A 167 -7.74 -1.60 -11.34
N GLN A 168 -6.80 -2.47 -10.98
CA GLN A 168 -6.96 -3.92 -11.08
C GLN A 168 -8.07 -4.42 -10.16
N LEU A 169 -8.17 -3.89 -8.94
CA LEU A 169 -9.20 -4.23 -8.00
C LEU A 169 -10.60 -3.85 -8.51
N ALA A 170 -10.78 -2.61 -8.98
CA ALA A 170 -12.06 -2.18 -9.57
C ALA A 170 -12.44 -3.03 -10.79
N LYS A 171 -11.46 -3.40 -11.63
CA LYS A 171 -11.68 -4.34 -12.75
C LYS A 171 -12.11 -5.72 -12.28
N ALA A 172 -11.50 -6.27 -11.22
CA ALA A 172 -11.87 -7.56 -10.65
C ALA A 172 -13.31 -7.58 -10.13
N PHE A 173 -13.83 -6.43 -9.67
CA PHE A 173 -15.24 -6.24 -9.28
C PHE A 173 -16.18 -5.93 -10.46
N GLY A 174 -15.66 -5.90 -11.71
CA GLY A 174 -16.47 -5.72 -12.92
C GLY A 174 -16.82 -4.27 -13.23
N ALA A 175 -16.08 -3.31 -12.66
CA ALA A 175 -16.26 -1.90 -12.97
C ALA A 175 -15.68 -1.51 -14.35
N GLU A 176 -16.21 -0.45 -14.94
CA GLU A 176 -15.63 0.27 -16.07
C GLU A 176 -14.64 1.30 -15.53
N VAL A 177 -13.34 1.10 -15.76
CA VAL A 177 -12.28 1.85 -15.09
C VAL A 177 -11.61 2.85 -16.03
N TYR A 178 -11.52 4.07 -15.57
CA TYR A 178 -10.79 5.19 -16.16
C TYR A 178 -9.68 5.61 -15.19
N ALA A 179 -8.50 5.98 -15.70
CA ALA A 179 -7.43 6.38 -14.81
C ALA A 179 -6.60 7.51 -15.40
N THR A 180 -6.34 8.53 -14.58
CA THR A 180 -5.45 9.61 -14.96
C THR A 180 -3.99 9.20 -14.72
N CYS A 181 -3.12 9.53 -15.66
CA CYS A 181 -1.68 9.29 -15.58
C CYS A 181 -0.93 10.31 -16.44
N SER A 182 0.39 10.26 -16.44
CA SER A 182 1.19 11.01 -17.41
C SER A 182 1.17 10.32 -18.78
N ALA A 183 1.45 11.06 -19.86
CA ALA A 183 1.51 10.50 -21.21
C ALA A 183 2.47 9.29 -21.34
N ARG A 184 3.58 9.28 -20.59
CA ARG A 184 4.57 8.18 -20.60
C ARG A 184 4.03 6.87 -19.99
N ASP A 185 3.04 6.97 -19.11
CA ASP A 185 2.51 5.85 -18.32
C ASP A 185 1.20 5.28 -18.88
N MET A 186 0.67 5.85 -19.99
CA MET A 186 -0.60 5.43 -20.58
C MET A 186 -0.62 3.94 -20.92
N SER A 187 0.43 3.43 -21.57
CA SER A 187 0.51 2.00 -21.93
C SER A 187 0.48 1.08 -20.69
N LEU A 188 1.09 1.50 -19.57
CA LEU A 188 0.99 0.77 -18.32
C LEU A 188 -0.46 0.73 -17.85
N VAL A 189 -1.12 1.87 -17.74
CA VAL A 189 -2.52 1.99 -17.27
C VAL A 189 -3.48 1.17 -18.14
N GLU A 190 -3.31 1.21 -19.48
CA GLU A 190 -4.09 0.40 -20.42
C GLU A 190 -3.84 -1.10 -20.21
N SER A 191 -2.59 -1.51 -19.97
CA SER A 191 -2.25 -2.91 -19.71
C SER A 191 -2.88 -3.47 -18.42
N LEU A 192 -3.25 -2.60 -17.47
CA LEU A 192 -3.98 -2.92 -16.25
C LEU A 192 -5.50 -2.99 -16.47
N GLY A 193 -5.98 -2.66 -17.66
CA GLY A 193 -7.38 -2.77 -18.06
C GLY A 193 -8.22 -1.50 -17.87
N ALA A 194 -7.62 -0.34 -17.64
CA ALA A 194 -8.31 0.95 -17.57
C ALA A 194 -8.19 1.74 -18.87
N THR A 195 -9.14 2.65 -19.11
CA THR A 195 -8.98 3.70 -20.12
C THR A 195 -8.01 4.75 -19.56
N ALA A 196 -6.82 4.85 -20.16
CA ALA A 196 -5.81 5.81 -19.76
C ALA A 196 -6.15 7.23 -20.21
N ILE A 197 -5.92 8.21 -19.34
CA ILE A 197 -6.20 9.62 -19.58
C ILE A 197 -4.98 10.44 -19.15
N ASP A 198 -4.36 11.14 -20.10
CA ASP A 198 -3.30 12.09 -19.76
C ASP A 198 -3.91 13.31 -19.05
N TYR A 199 -3.60 13.47 -17.75
CA TYR A 199 -4.11 14.55 -16.90
C TYR A 199 -3.69 15.95 -17.38
N ARG A 200 -2.71 16.05 -18.29
CA ARG A 200 -2.29 17.33 -18.88
C ARG A 200 -3.12 17.71 -20.10
N SER A 201 -3.84 16.76 -20.68
CA SER A 201 -4.64 16.94 -21.92
C SER A 201 -6.08 17.34 -21.67
N ALA A 202 -6.61 17.14 -20.46
CA ALA A 202 -7.98 17.43 -20.11
C ALA A 202 -8.14 17.70 -18.61
N THR A 203 -9.05 18.59 -18.26
CA THR A 203 -9.50 18.84 -16.89
C THR A 203 -10.38 17.70 -16.39
N THR A 204 -10.53 17.56 -15.08
CA THR A 204 -11.43 16.55 -14.49
C THR A 204 -12.88 16.75 -14.97
N GLN A 205 -13.32 17.99 -15.19
CA GLN A 205 -14.62 18.30 -15.74
C GLN A 205 -14.78 17.78 -17.19
N GLU A 206 -13.81 18.03 -18.06
CA GLU A 206 -13.83 17.53 -19.44
C GLU A 206 -13.78 16.00 -19.50
N ILE A 207 -13.03 15.37 -18.58
CA ILE A 207 -13.00 13.91 -18.42
C ILE A 207 -14.42 13.40 -18.06
N MET A 208 -15.06 14.01 -17.08
CA MET A 208 -16.43 13.67 -16.67
C MET A 208 -17.41 13.80 -17.85
N GLU A 209 -17.41 14.92 -18.55
CA GLU A 209 -18.30 15.15 -19.71
C GLU A 209 -18.09 14.08 -20.78
N LYS A 210 -16.84 13.80 -21.13
CA LYS A 210 -16.49 12.86 -22.20
C LYS A 210 -16.87 11.41 -21.86
N TYR A 211 -16.62 10.94 -20.66
CA TYR A 211 -16.73 9.52 -20.33
C TYR A 211 -18.00 9.15 -19.58
N THR A 212 -18.74 10.13 -19.04
CA THR A 212 -19.98 9.90 -18.31
C THR A 212 -21.17 10.66 -18.90
N SER A 213 -21.02 11.32 -20.07
CA SER A 213 -22.03 12.21 -20.66
C SER A 213 -22.53 13.23 -19.64
N GLY A 214 -21.65 13.78 -18.83
CA GLY A 214 -21.95 14.79 -17.82
C GLY A 214 -22.63 14.26 -16.54
N GLN A 215 -22.87 12.95 -16.43
CA GLN A 215 -23.53 12.38 -15.22
C GLN A 215 -22.62 12.29 -14.02
N GLY A 216 -21.32 12.23 -14.23
CA GLY A 216 -20.30 11.98 -13.20
C GLY A 216 -20.01 10.50 -12.99
N PHE A 217 -18.87 10.22 -12.36
CA PHE A 217 -18.43 8.87 -12.02
C PHE A 217 -19.17 8.34 -10.79
N ASP A 218 -19.44 7.04 -10.75
CA ASP A 218 -20.04 6.38 -9.57
C ASP A 218 -19.11 6.46 -8.37
N VAL A 219 -17.83 6.15 -8.60
CA VAL A 219 -16.77 6.20 -7.61
C VAL A 219 -15.56 6.94 -8.20
N ILE A 220 -14.96 7.81 -7.41
CA ILE A 220 -13.63 8.37 -7.70
C ILE A 220 -12.68 7.92 -6.61
N TYR A 221 -11.58 7.29 -7.00
CA TYR A 221 -10.50 6.92 -6.09
C TYR A 221 -9.32 7.88 -6.30
N ASP A 222 -9.07 8.71 -5.29
CA ASP A 222 -8.02 9.73 -5.34
C ASP A 222 -6.76 9.29 -4.61
N THR A 223 -5.64 9.24 -5.34
CA THR A 223 -4.30 8.96 -4.77
C THR A 223 -3.37 10.16 -4.82
N VAL A 224 -3.87 11.35 -5.23
CA VAL A 224 -3.09 12.55 -5.50
C VAL A 224 -3.30 13.63 -4.44
N GLY A 225 -4.57 13.87 -4.07
CA GLY A 225 -4.94 14.89 -3.08
C GLY A 225 -4.97 16.32 -3.63
N GLY A 226 -5.09 17.27 -2.72
CA GLY A 226 -5.03 18.72 -3.04
C GLY A 226 -6.01 19.14 -4.13
N PRO A 227 -5.54 19.91 -5.14
CA PRO A 227 -6.41 20.39 -6.23
C PRO A 227 -7.09 19.30 -7.04
N VAL A 228 -6.49 18.10 -7.15
CA VAL A 228 -7.06 16.96 -7.86
C VAL A 228 -8.26 16.38 -7.09
N LEU A 229 -8.14 16.23 -5.78
CA LEU A 229 -9.25 15.85 -4.92
C LEU A 229 -10.35 16.90 -4.94
N GLN A 230 -10.01 18.20 -4.87
CA GLN A 230 -11.00 19.28 -4.98
C GLN A 230 -11.78 19.24 -6.30
N ALA A 231 -11.10 19.05 -7.43
CA ALA A 231 -11.74 18.91 -8.74
C ALA A 231 -12.63 17.67 -8.84
N SER A 232 -12.27 16.59 -8.16
CA SER A 232 -13.03 15.34 -8.12
C SER A 232 -14.42 15.50 -7.48
N LEU A 233 -14.60 16.48 -6.56
CA LEU A 233 -15.90 16.75 -5.91
C LEU A 233 -16.99 17.16 -6.91
N SER A 234 -16.62 17.77 -8.03
CA SER A 234 -17.57 18.18 -9.08
C SER A 234 -17.73 17.14 -10.21
N ALA A 235 -16.85 16.15 -10.28
CA ALA A 235 -16.83 15.12 -11.30
C ALA A 235 -17.50 13.79 -10.90
N VAL A 236 -17.79 13.62 -9.62
CA VAL A 236 -18.54 12.47 -9.09
C VAL A 236 -20.04 12.72 -9.31
N ARG A 237 -20.82 11.65 -9.58
CA ARG A 237 -22.27 11.76 -9.77
C ARG A 237 -23.00 12.16 -8.47
N TYR A 238 -24.28 12.53 -8.59
CA TYR A 238 -25.15 12.67 -7.44
C TYR A 238 -25.20 11.36 -6.64
N TYR A 239 -25.09 11.46 -5.31
CA TYR A 239 -25.01 10.31 -4.40
C TYR A 239 -23.86 9.33 -4.71
N GLY A 240 -22.81 9.79 -5.40
CA GLY A 240 -21.60 9.01 -5.64
C GLY A 240 -20.65 9.04 -4.46
N HIS A 241 -19.50 8.40 -4.61
CA HIS A 241 -18.52 8.27 -3.55
C HIS A 241 -17.12 8.68 -4.01
N ILE A 242 -16.40 9.41 -3.17
CA ILE A 242 -14.97 9.69 -3.34
C ILE A 242 -14.23 9.08 -2.17
N ALA A 243 -13.29 8.18 -2.44
CA ALA A 243 -12.33 7.71 -1.47
C ALA A 243 -10.95 8.30 -1.78
N SER A 244 -10.26 8.82 -0.78
CA SER A 244 -8.92 9.40 -0.96
C SER A 244 -7.94 8.89 0.08
N CYS A 245 -6.79 8.38 -0.35
CA CYS A 245 -5.65 8.08 0.50
C CYS A 245 -4.65 9.26 0.60
N ALA A 246 -4.99 10.41 0.02
CA ALA A 246 -4.17 11.62 -0.01
C ALA A 246 -4.91 12.86 0.51
N ALA A 247 -5.96 12.70 1.32
CA ALA A 247 -6.80 13.76 1.87
C ALA A 247 -6.14 14.51 3.05
N PHE A 248 -4.94 15.03 2.86
CA PHE A 248 -4.15 15.73 3.88
C PHE A 248 -4.07 17.26 3.63
N SER A 249 -5.02 17.81 2.90
CA SER A 249 -5.11 19.24 2.58
C SER A 249 -6.50 19.80 2.89
N ASP A 250 -6.62 21.13 2.97
CA ASP A 250 -7.92 21.77 3.07
C ASP A 250 -8.75 21.52 1.80
N ILE A 251 -10.01 21.12 1.99
CA ILE A 251 -10.96 20.80 0.92
C ILE A 251 -12.26 21.57 1.20
N ASN A 252 -12.75 22.26 0.18
CA ASN A 252 -14.07 22.88 0.23
C ASN A 252 -15.15 21.85 -0.16
N LEU A 253 -15.96 21.43 0.78
CA LEU A 253 -17.02 20.44 0.58
C LEU A 253 -18.32 21.00 -0.02
N ALA A 254 -18.38 22.26 -0.42
CA ALA A 254 -19.61 22.86 -0.95
C ALA A 254 -20.18 22.06 -2.14
N ASP A 255 -19.31 21.70 -3.11
CA ASP A 255 -19.74 20.94 -4.29
C ASP A 255 -20.24 19.54 -3.94
N SER A 256 -19.60 18.88 -2.96
CA SER A 256 -20.04 17.57 -2.47
C SER A 256 -21.40 17.65 -1.78
N SER A 257 -21.64 18.72 -1.01
CA SER A 257 -22.92 18.95 -0.34
C SER A 257 -24.06 19.14 -1.35
N LEU A 258 -23.84 19.90 -2.43
CA LEU A 258 -24.82 20.12 -3.49
C LEU A 258 -25.13 18.86 -4.29
N ARG A 259 -24.26 17.84 -4.25
CA ARG A 259 -24.42 16.57 -4.95
C ARG A 259 -24.73 15.40 -4.02
N CYS A 260 -24.82 15.62 -2.70
CA CYS A 260 -25.00 14.58 -1.68
C CYS A 260 -23.92 13.48 -1.79
N VAL A 261 -22.67 13.87 -2.02
CA VAL A 261 -21.53 12.95 -2.20
C VAL A 261 -21.01 12.48 -0.85
N THR A 262 -20.65 11.21 -0.77
CA THR A 262 -19.86 10.68 0.35
C THR A 262 -18.37 10.89 0.06
N VAL A 263 -17.62 11.40 1.03
CA VAL A 263 -16.15 11.52 0.96
C VAL A 263 -15.53 10.74 2.10
N SER A 264 -14.64 9.80 1.79
CA SER A 264 -13.94 8.96 2.76
C SER A 264 -12.43 9.18 2.70
N GLY A 265 -11.81 9.42 3.86
CA GLY A 265 -10.37 9.36 4.02
C GLY A 265 -9.92 7.94 4.30
N VAL A 266 -8.91 7.46 3.58
CA VAL A 266 -8.30 6.14 3.77
C VAL A 266 -6.98 6.30 4.50
N PHE A 267 -6.83 5.61 5.64
CA PHE A 267 -5.61 5.65 6.44
C PHE A 267 -5.23 4.24 6.94
N VAL A 268 -4.63 3.47 6.07
CA VAL A 268 -4.31 2.04 6.26
C VAL A 268 -3.39 1.73 7.45
N LEU A 269 -2.70 2.71 8.01
CA LEU A 269 -1.85 2.50 9.20
C LEU A 269 -2.64 2.47 10.51
N LEU A 270 -3.90 2.89 10.53
CA LEU A 270 -4.69 3.02 11.76
C LEU A 270 -4.73 1.73 12.59
N PRO A 271 -4.95 0.53 12.01
CA PRO A 271 -4.96 -0.73 12.77
C PRO A 271 -3.65 -1.00 13.50
N MET A 272 -2.50 -0.71 12.90
CA MET A 272 -1.21 -0.86 13.56
C MET A 272 -0.99 0.18 14.65
N LEU A 273 -1.33 1.44 14.41
CA LEU A 273 -1.08 2.56 15.32
C LEU A 273 -1.97 2.53 16.58
N LYS A 274 -3.18 1.95 16.48
CA LYS A 274 -4.19 1.97 17.56
C LYS A 274 -4.58 0.59 18.08
N ASP A 275 -3.98 -0.47 17.54
CA ASP A 275 -4.35 -1.88 17.84
C ASP A 275 -5.86 -2.14 17.70
N VAL A 276 -6.44 -1.63 16.62
CA VAL A 276 -7.87 -1.82 16.32
C VAL A 276 -8.00 -2.52 14.98
N ASN A 277 -8.93 -3.47 14.89
CA ASN A 277 -9.31 -4.11 13.61
C ASN A 277 -8.17 -4.75 12.81
N ARG A 278 -7.05 -5.15 13.44
CA ARG A 278 -5.89 -5.76 12.75
C ARG A 278 -6.25 -7.01 11.94
N SER A 279 -7.18 -7.83 12.44
CA SER A 279 -7.62 -9.06 11.74
C SER A 279 -8.18 -8.78 10.36
N HIS A 280 -8.81 -7.61 10.15
CA HIS A 280 -9.35 -7.22 8.84
C HIS A 280 -8.24 -7.04 7.80
N HIS A 281 -7.05 -6.58 8.18
CA HIS A 281 -5.91 -6.54 7.27
C HIS A 281 -5.50 -7.95 6.78
N GLY A 282 -5.44 -8.93 7.69
CA GLY A 282 -5.17 -10.31 7.32
C GLY A 282 -6.24 -10.87 6.38
N GLU A 283 -7.54 -10.58 6.63
CA GLU A 283 -8.65 -10.98 5.77
C GLU A 283 -8.55 -10.36 4.38
N ILE A 284 -8.24 -9.07 4.27
CA ILE A 284 -8.03 -8.38 2.98
C ILE A 284 -6.83 -8.98 2.24
N LEU A 285 -5.72 -9.26 2.91
CA LEU A 285 -4.55 -9.88 2.30
C LEU A 285 -4.85 -11.31 1.82
N GLN A 286 -5.71 -12.04 2.51
CA GLN A 286 -6.18 -13.34 2.02
C GLN A 286 -7.00 -13.18 0.73
N LYS A 287 -7.83 -12.11 0.61
CA LYS A 287 -8.52 -11.77 -0.65
C LYS A 287 -7.55 -11.39 -1.76
N LEU A 288 -6.46 -10.68 -1.42
CA LEU A 288 -5.38 -10.44 -2.39
C LEU A 288 -4.78 -11.75 -2.90
N THR A 289 -4.50 -12.71 -2.01
CA THR A 289 -3.99 -14.03 -2.40
C THR A 289 -4.93 -14.72 -3.38
N GLU A 290 -6.24 -14.77 -3.09
CA GLU A 290 -7.26 -15.36 -3.96
C GLU A 290 -7.31 -14.70 -5.35
N LEU A 291 -7.30 -13.36 -5.40
CA LEU A 291 -7.33 -12.58 -6.66
C LEU A 291 -6.03 -12.72 -7.46
N ALA A 292 -4.88 -12.79 -6.80
CA ALA A 292 -3.59 -12.98 -7.42
C ALA A 292 -3.47 -14.37 -8.04
N GLU A 293 -3.88 -15.41 -7.33
CA GLU A 293 -3.89 -16.80 -7.84
C GLU A 293 -4.87 -16.98 -9.00
N ALA A 294 -5.97 -16.22 -9.01
CA ALA A 294 -6.90 -16.13 -10.14
C ALA A 294 -6.36 -15.31 -11.33
N GLY A 295 -5.17 -14.71 -11.20
CA GLY A 295 -4.55 -13.88 -12.25
C GLY A 295 -5.19 -12.51 -12.45
N GLN A 296 -6.03 -12.06 -11.52
CA GLN A 296 -6.74 -10.78 -11.59
C GLN A 296 -5.90 -9.60 -11.05
N ILE A 297 -4.94 -9.90 -10.19
CA ILE A 297 -4.00 -8.91 -9.62
C ILE A 297 -2.57 -9.31 -9.94
N LYS A 298 -1.78 -8.34 -10.41
CA LYS A 298 -0.35 -8.50 -10.71
C LYS A 298 0.43 -7.31 -10.18
N PRO A 299 1.55 -7.53 -9.48
CA PRO A 299 2.42 -6.43 -9.07
C PRO A 299 3.20 -5.87 -10.27
N VAL A 300 3.41 -4.57 -10.28
CA VAL A 300 4.35 -3.91 -11.20
C VAL A 300 5.54 -3.44 -10.37
N LEU A 301 6.71 -4.04 -10.64
CA LEU A 301 7.92 -3.82 -9.86
C LEU A 301 8.94 -2.97 -10.61
N ASP A 302 9.65 -2.13 -9.88
CA ASP A 302 10.86 -1.49 -10.36
C ASP A 302 11.91 -2.58 -10.69
N PRO A 303 12.53 -2.55 -11.86
CA PRO A 303 13.51 -3.57 -12.27
C PRO A 303 14.82 -3.48 -11.49
N ARG A 304 15.09 -2.36 -10.82
CA ARG A 304 16.31 -2.21 -10.01
C ARG A 304 16.30 -3.17 -8.82
N ARG A 305 17.51 -3.60 -8.45
CA ARG A 305 17.71 -4.46 -7.29
C ARG A 305 18.34 -3.67 -6.16
N PHE A 306 17.68 -3.68 -5.03
CA PHE A 306 18.15 -3.08 -3.79
C PHE A 306 18.30 -4.17 -2.73
N THR A 307 19.27 -4.01 -1.85
CA THR A 307 19.54 -4.89 -0.70
C THR A 307 19.55 -4.08 0.59
N LEU A 308 19.70 -4.70 1.74
CA LEU A 308 19.88 -3.97 3.01
C LEU A 308 20.98 -2.90 2.89
N ASN A 309 22.10 -3.20 2.21
CA ASN A 309 23.19 -2.25 2.06
C ASN A 309 22.85 -1.02 1.18
N THR A 310 21.83 -1.13 0.34
CA THR A 310 21.35 -0.06 -0.56
C THR A 310 19.91 0.34 -0.25
N ALA A 311 19.42 0.07 0.96
CA ALA A 311 18.07 0.40 1.39
C ALA A 311 17.79 1.92 1.35
N LEU A 312 18.80 2.73 1.63
CA LEU A 312 18.71 4.19 1.49
C LEU A 312 18.42 4.61 0.05
N ASP A 313 19.12 4.02 -0.92
CA ASP A 313 18.91 4.30 -2.36
C ASP A 313 17.49 3.87 -2.79
N ALA A 314 16.96 2.79 -2.21
CA ALA A 314 15.58 2.35 -2.46
C ALA A 314 14.55 3.37 -1.94
N HIS A 315 14.74 3.90 -0.73
CA HIS A 315 13.92 4.97 -0.18
C HIS A 315 14.00 6.24 -1.02
N ASP A 316 15.21 6.63 -1.44
CA ASP A 316 15.44 7.81 -2.28
C ASP A 316 14.82 7.64 -3.67
N ALA A 317 14.82 6.42 -4.23
CA ALA A 317 14.13 6.12 -5.48
C ALA A 317 12.63 6.41 -5.39
N VAL A 318 11.98 6.00 -4.31
CA VAL A 318 10.54 6.27 -4.07
C VAL A 318 10.31 7.76 -3.80
N GLU A 319 11.16 8.42 -3.01
CA GLU A 319 11.07 9.86 -2.72
C GLU A 319 11.22 10.71 -4.00
N ASN A 320 12.06 10.29 -4.93
CA ASN A 320 12.29 10.95 -6.22
C ASN A 320 11.27 10.55 -7.31
N GLY A 321 10.19 9.88 -6.96
CA GLY A 321 9.05 9.61 -7.83
C GLY A 321 9.21 8.35 -8.68
N ALA A 322 9.66 7.25 -8.10
CA ALA A 322 9.47 5.94 -8.73
C ALA A 322 7.96 5.68 -8.86
N ASP A 323 7.49 5.52 -10.08
CA ASP A 323 6.06 5.36 -10.39
C ASP A 323 5.54 3.94 -10.06
N ILE A 324 6.44 2.99 -9.84
CA ILE A 324 6.16 1.57 -9.62
C ILE A 324 6.79 1.09 -8.31
N LYS A 325 6.40 -0.11 -7.86
CA LYS A 325 6.79 -0.62 -6.55
C LYS A 325 8.27 -0.97 -6.47
N VAL A 326 8.97 -0.33 -5.54
CA VAL A 326 10.36 -0.61 -5.19
C VAL A 326 10.40 -1.65 -4.07
N VAL A 327 11.32 -2.61 -4.19
CA VAL A 327 11.49 -3.71 -3.23
C VAL A 327 12.97 -3.89 -2.89
N ILE A 328 13.25 -4.11 -1.61
CA ILE A 328 14.58 -4.40 -1.06
C ILE A 328 14.66 -5.91 -0.80
N ASP A 329 15.68 -6.57 -1.35
CA ASP A 329 16.04 -7.94 -1.02
C ASP A 329 16.74 -7.94 0.35
N ILE A 330 16.21 -8.69 1.31
CA ILE A 330 16.74 -8.76 2.69
C ILE A 330 17.72 -9.92 2.81
N ILE A 331 17.36 -11.10 2.28
CA ILE A 331 18.18 -12.32 2.29
C ILE A 331 18.19 -12.93 0.89
#